data_473326435a5731337c9921973dbc0dc5
#
_entry.id   473326435a5731337c9921973dbc0dc5
#
_cell.length_a   1.000
_cell.length_b   1.000
_cell.length_c   1.000
_cell.angle_alpha   90.00
_cell.angle_beta   90.00
_cell.angle_gamma   90.00
#
_symmetry.space_group_name_H-M   'P 1'
#
loop_
_entity.id
_entity.type
_entity.pdbx_description
1 polymer ?
#
loop_
_entity_poly.entity_id
_entity_poly.type
_entity_poly.pdbx_seq_one_letter_code
_entity_poly.pdbx_strand_id
1 'polypeptide(L)'
;VKYWAKAEERFHREYGITKSIKTPVNFIVHTLQEVNDGLAHGRYFFMDVAKDGIALYQSDDSVLHTPKPKTPKDALKMAREYFDEWFPSAMKRYNIAKFDVGQGYLRDAAFDFHQATERLYHCVLLVCTFYTPHVHNLGFLRSQANLIDRRLMYVWPEDNRKQRVMFEKLKQAYVKARYSKHYRISEEELTWLGEQVEELGRVVHAV
;
A
#
# COMPACT_ATOMS: atom_id res chain seq x y z
N VAL A 1 10.68 -13.68 -12.25
CA VAL A 1 9.27 -13.24 -12.32
C VAL A 1 8.33 -14.41 -12.56
N LYS A 2 8.55 -15.27 -13.58
CA LYS A 2 7.64 -16.41 -13.91
C LYS A 2 7.44 -17.43 -12.76
N TYR A 3 8.43 -17.68 -11.93
CA TYR A 3 8.33 -18.65 -10.84
C TYR A 3 7.42 -18.17 -9.71
N TRP A 4 7.52 -16.89 -9.35
CA TRP A 4 6.74 -16.31 -8.26
C TRP A 4 5.27 -16.19 -8.60
N ALA A 5 4.92 -15.84 -9.84
CA ALA A 5 3.54 -15.84 -10.32
C ALA A 5 2.87 -17.22 -10.20
N LYS A 6 3.60 -18.30 -10.51
CA LYS A 6 3.09 -19.67 -10.35
C LYS A 6 2.92 -20.07 -8.88
N ALA A 7 3.81 -19.62 -8.01
CA ALA A 7 3.70 -19.86 -6.57
C ALA A 7 2.47 -19.14 -6.00
N GLU A 8 2.26 -17.88 -6.37
CA GLU A 8 1.11 -17.08 -5.97
C GLU A 8 -0.21 -17.72 -6.42
N GLU A 9 -0.31 -18.14 -7.68
CA GLU A 9 -1.46 -18.84 -8.22
C GLU A 9 -1.74 -20.15 -7.45
N ARG A 10 -0.70 -20.89 -7.10
CA ARG A 10 -0.82 -22.12 -6.29
C ARG A 10 -1.37 -21.80 -4.90
N PHE A 11 -0.84 -20.82 -4.19
CA PHE A 11 -1.33 -20.42 -2.87
C PHE A 11 -2.78 -19.93 -2.92
N HIS A 12 -3.15 -19.14 -3.92
CA HIS A 12 -4.53 -18.71 -4.14
C HIS A 12 -5.49 -19.89 -4.35
N ARG A 13 -5.08 -20.89 -5.12
CA ARG A 13 -5.87 -22.11 -5.34
C ARG A 13 -5.99 -22.93 -4.05
N GLU A 14 -4.90 -23.13 -3.34
CA GLU A 14 -4.88 -23.94 -2.13
C GLU A 14 -5.65 -23.29 -0.97
N TYR A 15 -5.69 -21.97 -0.90
CA TYR A 15 -6.48 -21.23 0.07
C TYR A 15 -7.95 -21.08 -0.36
N GLY A 16 -8.22 -20.67 -1.59
CA GLY A 16 -9.56 -20.30 -2.04
C GLY A 16 -10.39 -21.48 -2.56
N ILE A 17 -9.78 -22.46 -3.24
CA ILE A 17 -10.48 -23.55 -3.91
C ILE A 17 -10.39 -24.84 -3.10
N THR A 18 -9.18 -25.36 -2.88
CA THR A 18 -9.01 -26.65 -2.21
C THR A 18 -9.09 -26.55 -0.69
N LYS A 19 -8.94 -25.37 -0.13
CA LYS A 19 -8.91 -25.07 1.31
C LYS A 19 -7.92 -25.93 2.11
N SER A 20 -6.86 -26.39 1.43
CA SER A 20 -5.76 -27.13 2.06
C SER A 20 -4.91 -26.23 2.97
N ILE A 21 -4.89 -24.92 2.68
CA ILE A 21 -4.30 -23.89 3.54
C ILE A 21 -5.42 -23.07 4.17
N LYS A 22 -5.38 -22.93 5.51
CA LYS A 22 -6.40 -22.21 6.28
C LYS A 22 -6.12 -20.70 6.37
N THR A 23 -4.88 -20.30 6.24
CA THR A 23 -4.44 -18.89 6.35
C THR A 23 -3.97 -18.42 4.97
N PRO A 24 -4.40 -17.23 4.51
CA PRO A 24 -3.90 -16.68 3.26
C PRO A 24 -2.40 -16.45 3.34
N VAL A 25 -1.67 -16.88 2.31
CA VAL A 25 -0.23 -16.68 2.20
C VAL A 25 0.01 -15.50 1.26
N ASN A 26 0.63 -14.46 1.78
CA ASN A 26 1.19 -13.38 1.00
C ASN A 26 2.72 -13.47 1.10
N PHE A 27 3.43 -13.20 0.02
CA PHE A 27 4.88 -13.17 0.04
C PHE A 27 5.41 -11.94 -0.69
N ILE A 28 6.55 -11.47 -0.21
CA ILE A 28 7.30 -10.38 -0.80
C ILE A 28 8.63 -10.96 -1.25
N VAL A 29 9.03 -10.67 -2.48
CA VAL A 29 10.24 -11.22 -3.08
C VAL A 29 11.29 -10.13 -3.17
N HIS A 30 12.41 -10.37 -2.52
CA HIS A 30 13.62 -9.55 -2.61
C HIS A 30 14.83 -10.39 -2.95
N THR A 31 15.81 -9.79 -3.59
CA THR A 31 17.14 -10.40 -3.73
C THR A 31 17.88 -10.32 -2.40
N LEU A 32 18.83 -11.22 -2.17
CA LEU A 32 19.70 -11.18 -0.97
C LEU A 32 20.43 -9.84 -0.87
N GLN A 33 20.85 -9.27 -2.00
CA GLN A 33 21.49 -7.96 -2.04
C GLN A 33 20.55 -6.86 -1.54
N GLU A 34 19.29 -6.79 -2.02
CA GLU A 34 18.31 -5.79 -1.56
C GLU A 34 18.05 -5.90 -0.06
N VAL A 35 17.97 -7.12 0.47
CA VAL A 35 17.80 -7.35 1.91
C VAL A 35 19.01 -6.84 2.68
N ASN A 36 20.23 -7.21 2.26
CA ASN A 36 21.46 -6.80 2.90
C ASN A 36 21.71 -5.29 2.82
N ASP A 37 21.38 -4.66 1.71
CA ASP A 37 21.40 -3.19 1.57
C ASP A 37 20.37 -2.54 2.51
N GLY A 38 19.21 -3.13 2.65
CA GLY A 38 18.19 -2.69 3.60
C GLY A 38 18.67 -2.75 5.05
N LEU A 39 19.31 -3.84 5.44
CA LEU A 39 19.91 -4.02 6.76
C LEU A 39 21.07 -3.03 7.01
N ALA A 40 21.95 -2.87 6.03
CA ALA A 40 23.09 -1.95 6.13
C ALA A 40 22.65 -0.48 6.24
N HIS A 41 21.51 -0.12 5.63
CA HIS A 41 20.95 1.22 5.67
C HIS A 41 19.90 1.42 6.77
N GLY A 42 19.71 0.45 7.68
CA GLY A 42 18.78 0.54 8.81
C GLY A 42 17.32 0.76 8.39
N ARG A 43 16.87 0.06 7.35
CA ARG A 43 15.45 0.08 6.93
C ARG A 43 14.68 -0.84 7.86
N TYR A 44 13.73 -0.29 8.59
CA TYR A 44 13.02 -0.99 9.67
C TYR A 44 12.38 -2.30 9.22
N PHE A 45 11.74 -2.34 8.07
CA PHE A 45 11.15 -3.57 7.54
C PHE A 45 12.14 -4.75 7.52
N PHE A 46 13.34 -4.55 6.96
CA PHE A 46 14.35 -5.60 6.89
C PHE A 46 14.96 -5.90 8.26
N MET A 47 15.09 -4.89 9.11
CA MET A 47 15.56 -5.06 10.48
C MET A 47 14.58 -5.88 11.32
N ASP A 48 13.27 -5.63 11.20
CA ASP A 48 12.22 -6.38 11.88
C ASP A 48 12.17 -7.83 11.37
N VAL A 49 12.27 -8.03 10.04
CA VAL A 49 12.37 -9.39 9.46
C VAL A 49 13.61 -10.12 9.98
N ALA A 50 14.77 -9.48 10.08
CA ALA A 50 15.98 -10.11 10.59
C ALA A 50 15.91 -10.42 12.09
N LYS A 51 15.19 -9.60 12.87
CA LYS A 51 15.04 -9.75 14.31
C LYS A 51 13.96 -10.77 14.70
N ASP A 52 12.77 -10.65 14.07
CA ASP A 52 11.56 -11.35 14.51
C ASP A 52 11.12 -12.45 13.51
N GLY A 53 11.76 -12.49 12.34
CA GLY A 53 11.47 -13.47 11.29
C GLY A 53 11.93 -14.87 11.63
N ILE A 54 11.20 -15.88 11.12
CA ILE A 54 11.57 -17.30 11.25
C ILE A 54 12.10 -17.77 9.90
N ALA A 55 13.38 -18.16 9.85
CA ALA A 55 13.96 -18.75 8.64
C ALA A 55 13.38 -20.17 8.43
N LEU A 56 12.56 -20.33 7.41
CA LEU A 56 11.99 -21.63 7.03
C LEU A 56 12.97 -22.44 6.18
N TYR A 57 13.82 -21.77 5.42
CA TYR A 57 14.88 -22.37 4.60
C TYR A 57 16.00 -21.36 4.42
N GLN A 58 17.23 -21.81 4.44
CA GLN A 58 18.42 -21.02 4.17
C GLN A 58 19.39 -21.87 3.36
N SER A 59 19.92 -21.34 2.26
CA SER A 59 21.04 -21.97 1.55
C SER A 59 22.36 -21.57 2.22
N ASP A 60 23.39 -22.41 2.07
CA ASP A 60 24.69 -22.23 2.74
C ASP A 60 25.37 -20.91 2.41
N ASP A 61 25.11 -20.36 1.20
CA ASP A 61 25.68 -19.08 0.74
C ASP A 61 24.83 -17.85 1.09
N SER A 62 23.68 -18.04 1.77
CA SER A 62 22.76 -16.95 2.09
C SER A 62 23.07 -16.33 3.45
N VAL A 63 23.97 -15.35 3.48
CA VAL A 63 24.33 -14.64 4.71
C VAL A 63 23.64 -13.28 4.76
N LEU A 64 22.87 -13.04 5.84
CA LEU A 64 22.32 -11.74 6.14
C LEU A 64 23.35 -10.85 6.86
N HIS A 65 23.44 -9.59 6.43
CA HIS A 65 24.29 -8.60 7.10
C HIS A 65 23.73 -8.26 8.49
N THR A 66 24.62 -7.91 9.42
CA THR A 66 24.24 -7.40 10.72
C THR A 66 23.47 -6.09 10.55
N PRO A 67 22.26 -5.96 11.13
CA PRO A 67 21.48 -4.74 11.06
C PRO A 67 22.23 -3.54 11.63
N LYS A 68 22.20 -2.41 10.93
CA LYS A 68 22.78 -1.14 11.39
C LYS A 68 21.66 -0.12 11.61
N PRO A 69 21.16 0.04 12.85
CA PRO A 69 20.16 1.04 13.16
C PRO A 69 20.63 2.45 12.78
N LYS A 70 19.71 3.28 12.26
CA LYS A 70 19.98 4.70 12.02
C LYS A 70 20.06 5.47 13.33
N THR A 71 20.84 6.54 13.35
CA THR A 71 20.68 7.51 14.43
C THR A 71 19.29 8.17 14.34
N PRO A 72 18.71 8.63 15.46
CA PRO A 72 17.42 9.33 15.42
C PRO A 72 17.41 10.55 14.48
N LYS A 73 18.55 11.24 14.36
CA LYS A 73 18.71 12.37 13.45
C LYS A 73 18.65 11.95 11.98
N ASP A 74 19.33 10.87 11.60
CA ASP A 74 19.34 10.36 10.23
C ASP A 74 17.98 9.74 9.88
N ALA A 75 17.32 9.08 10.83
CA ALA A 75 15.99 8.55 10.68
C ALA A 75 14.99 9.68 10.40
N LEU A 76 15.00 10.76 11.21
CA LEU A 76 14.13 11.91 11.01
C LEU A 76 14.39 12.61 9.66
N LYS A 77 15.65 12.75 9.27
CA LYS A 77 16.00 13.33 7.97
C LYS A 77 15.40 12.52 6.82
N MET A 78 15.59 11.20 6.83
CA MET A 78 15.05 10.30 5.81
C MET A 78 13.52 10.30 5.80
N ALA A 79 12.86 10.29 6.97
CA ALA A 79 11.42 10.38 7.06
C ALA A 79 10.87 11.65 6.40
N ARG A 80 11.53 12.79 6.63
CA ARG A 80 11.17 14.07 5.98
C ARG A 80 11.36 14.02 4.47
N GLU A 81 12.48 13.47 3.98
CA GLU A 81 12.73 13.33 2.55
C GLU A 81 11.62 12.50 1.87
N TYR A 82 11.20 11.38 2.48
CA TYR A 82 10.07 10.60 1.99
C TYR A 82 8.74 11.36 2.04
N PHE A 83 8.48 12.08 3.13
CA PHE A 83 7.26 12.85 3.26
C PHE A 83 7.19 13.95 2.19
N ASP A 84 8.27 14.72 2.01
CA ASP A 84 8.36 15.83 1.06
C ASP A 84 8.22 15.38 -0.40
N GLU A 85 8.59 14.14 -0.70
CA GLU A 85 8.41 13.55 -2.03
C GLU A 85 6.98 13.00 -2.22
N TRP A 86 6.50 12.17 -1.28
CA TRP A 86 5.31 11.36 -1.48
C TRP A 86 4.00 12.07 -1.16
N PHE A 87 3.97 12.85 -0.10
CA PHE A 87 2.74 13.54 0.31
C PHE A 87 2.27 14.58 -0.72
N PRO A 88 3.10 15.51 -1.20
CA PRO A 88 2.69 16.47 -2.23
C PRO A 88 2.30 15.76 -3.54
N SER A 89 2.98 14.66 -3.89
CA SER A 89 2.66 13.85 -5.06
C SER A 89 1.27 13.19 -4.95
N ALA A 90 0.91 12.71 -3.77
CA ALA A 90 -0.43 12.17 -3.50
C ALA A 90 -1.50 13.26 -3.60
N MET A 91 -1.28 14.42 -2.97
CA MET A 91 -2.23 15.54 -2.99
C MET A 91 -2.39 16.15 -4.39
N LYS A 92 -1.36 16.10 -5.22
CA LYS A 92 -1.46 16.45 -6.64
C LYS A 92 -2.45 15.55 -7.37
N ARG A 93 -2.39 14.22 -7.16
CA ARG A 93 -3.34 13.27 -7.74
C ARG A 93 -4.77 13.50 -7.23
N TYR A 94 -4.91 13.76 -5.94
CA TYR A 94 -6.20 14.15 -5.35
C TYR A 94 -6.81 15.38 -6.03
N ASN A 95 -6.03 16.43 -6.25
CA ASN A 95 -6.50 17.66 -6.90
C ASN A 95 -6.89 17.42 -8.37
N ILE A 96 -6.14 16.58 -9.10
CA ILE A 96 -6.49 16.15 -10.45
C ILE A 96 -7.84 15.43 -10.44
N ALA A 97 -8.02 14.46 -9.54
CA ALA A 97 -9.28 13.73 -9.42
C ALA A 97 -10.48 14.66 -9.13
N LYS A 98 -10.32 15.66 -8.26
CA LYS A 98 -11.36 16.68 -8.00
C LYS A 98 -11.69 17.50 -9.25
N PHE A 99 -10.68 17.90 -10.00
CA PHE A 99 -10.89 18.59 -11.27
C PHE A 99 -11.66 17.71 -12.26
N ASP A 100 -11.29 16.43 -12.39
CA ASP A 100 -11.93 15.47 -13.28
C ASP A 100 -13.39 15.22 -12.92
N VAL A 101 -13.72 15.17 -11.62
CA VAL A 101 -15.13 15.13 -11.16
C VAL A 101 -15.90 16.33 -11.67
N GLY A 102 -15.35 17.55 -11.52
CA GLY A 102 -15.96 18.78 -11.98
C GLY A 102 -16.15 18.87 -13.51
N GLN A 103 -15.38 18.08 -14.28
CA GLN A 103 -15.50 17.98 -15.73
C GLN A 103 -16.40 16.82 -16.18
N GLY A 104 -16.89 15.99 -15.25
CA GLY A 104 -17.63 14.79 -15.57
C GLY A 104 -16.78 13.60 -16.07
N TYR A 105 -15.46 13.67 -15.90
CA TYR A 105 -14.53 12.59 -16.29
C TYR A 105 -14.45 11.52 -15.18
N LEU A 106 -15.60 10.90 -14.90
CA LEU A 106 -15.79 10.10 -13.69
C LEU A 106 -14.85 8.91 -13.58
N ARG A 107 -14.44 8.31 -14.70
CA ARG A 107 -13.53 7.16 -14.69
C ARG A 107 -12.09 7.57 -14.40
N ASP A 108 -11.67 8.71 -14.97
CA ASP A 108 -10.32 9.26 -14.75
C ASP A 108 -10.21 9.74 -13.30
N ALA A 109 -11.23 10.42 -12.79
CA ALA A 109 -11.34 10.79 -11.38
C ALA A 109 -11.19 9.59 -10.44
N ALA A 110 -11.87 8.47 -10.72
CA ALA A 110 -11.77 7.27 -9.91
C ALA A 110 -10.36 6.68 -9.92
N PHE A 111 -9.68 6.69 -11.07
CA PHE A 111 -8.30 6.26 -11.20
C PHE A 111 -7.36 7.17 -10.41
N ASP A 112 -7.52 8.50 -10.52
CA ASP A 112 -6.67 9.45 -9.81
C ASP A 112 -6.92 9.46 -8.30
N PHE A 113 -8.15 9.24 -7.82
CA PHE A 113 -8.41 8.98 -6.41
C PHE A 113 -7.75 7.69 -5.91
N HIS A 114 -7.75 6.61 -6.73
CA HIS A 114 -6.99 5.40 -6.41
C HIS A 114 -5.49 5.73 -6.27
N GLN A 115 -4.91 6.46 -7.21
CA GLN A 115 -3.49 6.83 -7.19
C GLN A 115 -3.13 7.74 -6.00
N ALA A 116 -4.02 8.66 -5.63
CA ALA A 116 -3.85 9.49 -4.43
C ALA A 116 -3.83 8.63 -3.17
N THR A 117 -4.81 7.73 -3.02
CA THR A 117 -4.92 6.81 -1.87
C THR A 117 -3.69 5.90 -1.76
N GLU A 118 -3.27 5.33 -2.88
CA GLU A 118 -2.08 4.46 -2.94
C GLU A 118 -0.83 5.21 -2.46
N ARG A 119 -0.60 6.42 -2.98
CA ARG A 119 0.56 7.25 -2.60
C ARG A 119 0.52 7.70 -1.15
N LEU A 120 -0.64 7.97 -0.58
CA LEU A 120 -0.79 8.30 0.83
C LEU A 120 -0.41 7.12 1.72
N TYR A 121 -0.82 5.90 1.38
CA TYR A 121 -0.37 4.71 2.11
C TYR A 121 1.11 4.45 1.96
N HIS A 122 1.67 4.59 0.75
CA HIS A 122 3.12 4.49 0.55
C HIS A 122 3.87 5.54 1.37
N CYS A 123 3.35 6.76 1.46
CA CYS A 123 3.93 7.82 2.29
C CYS A 123 4.04 7.38 3.76
N VAL A 124 2.96 6.90 4.37
CA VAL A 124 2.97 6.40 5.76
C VAL A 124 4.01 5.29 5.94
N LEU A 125 3.99 4.29 5.06
CA LEU A 125 4.91 3.16 5.14
C LEU A 125 6.37 3.62 5.05
N LEU A 126 6.69 4.48 4.08
CA LEU A 126 8.05 4.99 3.89
C LEU A 126 8.51 5.88 5.05
N VAL A 127 7.66 6.79 5.51
CA VAL A 127 7.98 7.69 6.62
C VAL A 127 8.24 6.93 7.91
N CYS A 128 7.42 5.92 8.21
CA CYS A 128 7.49 5.21 9.49
C CYS A 128 8.39 3.97 9.48
N THR A 129 8.58 3.32 8.31
CA THR A 129 9.32 2.04 8.23
C THR A 129 10.48 2.05 7.25
N PHE A 130 10.65 3.13 6.48
CA PHE A 130 11.64 3.27 5.39
C PHE A 130 11.52 2.17 4.32
N TYR A 131 10.33 1.59 4.21
CA TYR A 131 10.02 0.56 3.25
C TYR A 131 8.56 0.65 2.80
N THR A 132 8.32 0.34 1.54
CA THR A 132 6.97 0.10 1.01
C THR A 132 7.01 -1.02 -0.04
N PRO A 133 6.05 -1.93 -0.04
CA PRO A 133 5.97 -2.97 -1.08
C PRO A 133 5.55 -2.35 -2.41
N HIS A 134 6.11 -2.85 -3.52
CA HIS A 134 5.76 -2.40 -4.88
C HIS A 134 4.47 -3.06 -5.36
N VAL A 135 3.34 -2.65 -4.80
CA VAL A 135 2.01 -3.21 -5.10
C VAL A 135 0.97 -2.09 -5.26
N HIS A 136 -0.04 -2.36 -6.10
CA HIS A 136 -1.19 -1.46 -6.32
C HIS A 136 -2.45 -1.91 -5.56
N ASN A 137 -2.31 -2.79 -4.59
CA ASN A 137 -3.41 -3.34 -3.81
C ASN A 137 -3.72 -2.46 -2.60
N LEU A 138 -4.71 -1.57 -2.72
CA LEU A 138 -5.11 -0.67 -1.64
C LEU A 138 -5.53 -1.39 -0.36
N GLY A 139 -6.16 -2.56 -0.47
CA GLY A 139 -6.55 -3.36 0.70
C GLY A 139 -5.33 -3.83 1.50
N PHE A 140 -4.30 -4.28 0.79
CA PHE A 140 -3.04 -4.68 1.41
C PHE A 140 -2.29 -3.49 2.02
N LEU A 141 -2.13 -2.39 1.26
CA LEU A 141 -1.47 -1.18 1.75
C LEU A 141 -2.17 -0.60 2.99
N ARG A 142 -3.53 -0.54 2.95
CA ARG A 142 -4.35 -0.15 4.10
C ARG A 142 -4.07 -1.03 5.33
N SER A 143 -4.02 -2.35 5.14
CA SER A 143 -3.78 -3.27 6.26
C SER A 143 -2.42 -3.03 6.92
N GLN A 144 -1.39 -2.74 6.13
CA GLN A 144 -0.05 -2.43 6.65
C GLN A 144 -0.01 -1.07 7.35
N ALA A 145 -0.62 -0.04 6.75
CA ALA A 145 -0.68 1.30 7.34
C ALA A 145 -1.47 1.32 8.66
N ASN A 146 -2.55 0.56 8.77
CA ASN A 146 -3.35 0.43 9.99
C ASN A 146 -2.57 -0.16 11.19
N LEU A 147 -1.52 -0.95 10.93
CA LEU A 147 -0.63 -1.46 11.98
C LEU A 147 0.27 -0.35 12.55
N ILE A 148 0.56 0.67 11.76
CA ILE A 148 1.39 1.82 12.14
C ILE A 148 0.56 2.81 12.96
N ASP A 149 -0.60 3.23 12.41
CA ASP A 149 -1.47 4.19 13.07
C ASP A 149 -2.95 3.78 12.95
N ARG A 150 -3.57 3.51 14.10
CA ARG A 150 -4.97 3.08 14.17
C ARG A 150 -5.96 4.12 13.64
N ARG A 151 -5.61 5.41 13.61
CA ARG A 151 -6.47 6.47 13.04
C ARG A 151 -6.79 6.22 11.58
N LEU A 152 -5.85 5.61 10.82
CA LEU A 152 -6.03 5.26 9.41
C LEU A 152 -7.13 4.22 9.18
N MET A 153 -7.42 3.39 10.19
CA MET A 153 -8.49 2.39 10.10
C MET A 153 -9.87 3.04 9.93
N TYR A 154 -10.09 4.18 10.58
CA TYR A 154 -11.39 4.87 10.62
C TYR A 154 -11.68 5.74 9.40
N VAL A 155 -10.69 6.00 8.56
CA VAL A 155 -10.86 6.78 7.32
C VAL A 155 -11.84 6.12 6.34
N TRP A 156 -11.87 4.80 6.30
CA TRP A 156 -12.77 4.04 5.45
C TRP A 156 -13.81 3.33 6.30
N PRO A 157 -14.93 3.99 6.64
CA PRO A 157 -15.98 3.37 7.42
C PRO A 157 -16.60 2.19 6.66
N GLU A 158 -16.90 1.12 7.40
CA GLU A 158 -17.47 -0.12 6.85
C GLU A 158 -18.84 -0.44 7.49
N ASP A 159 -19.46 0.57 8.11
CA ASP A 159 -20.68 0.42 8.90
C ASP A 159 -21.87 -0.08 8.07
N ASN A 160 -21.89 0.28 6.80
CA ASN A 160 -22.96 -0.14 5.90
C ASN A 160 -22.43 -0.68 4.56
N ARG A 161 -23.33 -1.38 3.85
CA ARG A 161 -23.02 -1.99 2.56
C ARG A 161 -22.58 -0.97 1.49
N LYS A 162 -23.18 0.24 1.50
CA LYS A 162 -22.88 1.28 0.49
C LYS A 162 -21.42 1.71 0.61
N GLN A 163 -20.94 2.00 1.81
CA GLN A 163 -19.54 2.41 2.05
C GLN A 163 -18.54 1.33 1.62
N ARG A 164 -18.79 0.07 1.99
CA ARG A 164 -17.92 -1.04 1.55
C ARG A 164 -17.88 -1.17 0.02
N VAL A 165 -19.02 -1.03 -0.66
CA VAL A 165 -19.08 -1.08 -2.13
C VAL A 165 -18.30 0.07 -2.77
N MET A 166 -18.37 1.29 -2.22
CA MET A 166 -17.62 2.43 -2.74
C MET A 166 -16.11 2.23 -2.62
N PHE A 167 -15.62 1.74 -1.48
CA PHE A 167 -14.20 1.41 -1.32
C PHE A 167 -13.76 0.27 -2.27
N GLU A 168 -14.62 -0.75 -2.48
CA GLU A 168 -14.35 -1.79 -3.47
C GLU A 168 -14.26 -1.22 -4.90
N LYS A 169 -15.11 -0.26 -5.28
CA LYS A 169 -15.01 0.43 -6.57
C LYS A 169 -13.67 1.18 -6.69
N LEU A 170 -13.24 1.87 -5.63
CA LEU A 170 -11.94 2.55 -5.61
C LEU A 170 -10.79 1.54 -5.81
N LYS A 171 -10.78 0.42 -5.09
CA LYS A 171 -9.74 -0.63 -5.26
C LYS A 171 -9.68 -1.15 -6.69
N GLN A 172 -10.83 -1.31 -7.34
CA GLN A 172 -10.94 -1.80 -8.70
C GLN A 172 -10.57 -0.75 -9.76
N ALA A 173 -10.56 0.53 -9.42
CA ALA A 173 -10.36 1.62 -10.36
C ALA A 173 -9.00 1.54 -11.07
N TYR A 174 -7.95 1.06 -10.40
CA TYR A 174 -6.62 0.89 -10.97
C TYR A 174 -6.62 0.14 -12.32
N VAL A 175 -7.39 -0.92 -12.41
CA VAL A 175 -7.53 -1.72 -13.63
C VAL A 175 -8.83 -1.38 -14.37
N LYS A 176 -9.97 -1.44 -13.67
CA LYS A 176 -11.27 -1.42 -14.34
C LYS A 176 -11.66 -0.04 -14.88
N ALA A 177 -11.26 1.05 -14.24
CA ALA A 177 -11.55 2.38 -14.76
C ALA A 177 -10.89 2.62 -16.14
N ARG A 178 -9.72 2.03 -16.37
CA ARG A 178 -8.99 2.17 -17.64
C ARG A 178 -9.45 1.18 -18.71
N TYR A 179 -9.66 -0.08 -18.34
CA TYR A 179 -9.78 -1.19 -19.32
C TYR A 179 -11.16 -1.83 -19.42
N SER A 180 -12.03 -1.67 -18.40
CA SER A 180 -13.33 -2.33 -18.40
C SER A 180 -14.44 -1.40 -18.85
N LYS A 181 -15.14 -1.76 -19.93
CA LYS A 181 -16.35 -1.04 -20.35
C LYS A 181 -17.53 -1.16 -19.36
N HIS A 182 -17.45 -2.05 -18.39
CA HIS A 182 -18.50 -2.29 -17.39
C HIS A 182 -18.26 -1.53 -16.08
N TYR A 183 -17.12 -0.87 -15.91
CA TYR A 183 -16.87 -0.05 -14.72
C TYR A 183 -17.82 1.15 -14.71
N ARG A 184 -18.57 1.28 -13.64
CA ARG A 184 -19.52 2.38 -13.42
C ARG A 184 -19.29 2.99 -12.05
N ILE A 185 -19.19 4.30 -12.01
CA ILE A 185 -19.12 5.09 -10.81
C ILE A 185 -19.90 6.38 -11.02
N SER A 186 -20.64 6.83 -10.03
CA SER A 186 -21.40 8.07 -10.09
C SER A 186 -20.61 9.24 -9.50
N GLU A 187 -21.03 10.46 -9.80
CA GLU A 187 -20.47 11.68 -9.22
C GLU A 187 -20.67 11.71 -7.69
N GLU A 188 -21.82 11.26 -7.19
CA GLU A 188 -22.09 11.14 -5.74
C GLU A 188 -21.10 10.17 -5.06
N GLU A 189 -20.80 9.03 -5.69
CA GLU A 189 -19.82 8.07 -5.18
C GLU A 189 -18.41 8.65 -5.17
N LEU A 190 -18.05 9.41 -6.20
CA LEU A 190 -16.74 10.08 -6.30
C LEU A 190 -16.62 11.23 -5.30
N THR A 191 -17.69 11.97 -5.04
CA THR A 191 -17.71 13.01 -4.01
C THR A 191 -17.40 12.42 -2.65
N TRP A 192 -18.10 11.34 -2.28
CA TRP A 192 -17.81 10.64 -1.03
C TRP A 192 -16.40 10.08 -0.98
N LEU A 193 -15.91 9.46 -2.05
CA LEU A 193 -14.53 8.96 -2.12
C LEU A 193 -13.51 10.10 -1.95
N GLY A 194 -13.78 11.25 -2.57
CA GLY A 194 -12.95 12.45 -2.43
C GLY A 194 -12.83 12.93 -0.98
N GLU A 195 -13.96 12.95 -0.25
CA GLU A 195 -13.97 13.27 1.19
C GLU A 195 -13.12 12.30 2.01
N GLN A 196 -13.22 11.00 1.71
CA GLN A 196 -12.41 9.99 2.41
C GLN A 196 -10.91 10.09 2.08
N VAL A 197 -10.56 10.39 0.82
CA VAL A 197 -9.15 10.59 0.43
C VAL A 197 -8.59 11.86 1.07
N GLU A 198 -9.38 12.93 1.18
CA GLU A 198 -8.99 14.16 1.89
C GLU A 198 -8.75 13.89 3.37
N GLU A 199 -9.65 13.14 4.02
CA GLU A 199 -9.47 12.71 5.41
C GLU A 199 -8.24 11.83 5.57
N LEU A 200 -7.99 10.89 4.64
CA LEU A 200 -6.76 10.11 4.63
C LEU A 200 -5.53 11.02 4.56
N GLY A 201 -5.54 12.03 3.67
CA GLY A 201 -4.46 13.01 3.58
C GLY A 201 -4.25 13.75 4.89
N ARG A 202 -5.32 14.18 5.56
CA ARG A 202 -5.25 14.86 6.85
C ARG A 202 -4.64 13.97 7.95
N VAL A 203 -5.04 12.71 8.01
CA VAL A 203 -4.48 11.76 8.98
C VAL A 203 -3.01 11.47 8.68
N VAL A 204 -2.65 11.23 7.42
CA VAL A 204 -1.26 10.97 6.99
C VAL A 204 -0.35 12.17 7.31
N HIS A 205 -0.84 13.40 7.13
CA HIS A 205 -0.07 14.60 7.48
C HIS A 205 0.22 14.71 8.98
N ALA A 206 -0.60 14.07 9.81
CA ALA A 206 -0.50 14.10 11.28
C ALA A 206 0.23 12.88 11.89
N VAL A 207 0.66 11.92 11.06
CA VAL A 207 1.51 10.79 11.46
C VAL A 207 2.95 11.22 11.50
#